data_f9ca0edd8aad036fe79474ddd08d2945
#
_entry.id   f9ca0edd8aad036fe79474ddd08d2945
#
_cell.length_a   1.000
_cell.length_b   1.000
_cell.length_c   1.000
_cell.angle_alpha   90.00
_cell.angle_beta   90.00
_cell.angle_gamma   90.00
#
_symmetry.space_group_name_H-M   'P 1'
#
loop_
_entity.id
_entity.type
_entity.pdbx_description
1 polymer ?
#
loop_
_entity_poly.entity_id
_entity_poly.type
_entity_poly.pdbx_seq_one_letter_code
_entity_poly.pdbx_strand_id
1 'polypeptide(L)'
;WERGLVFVATIATMVVWQLSVKDQPIWKVEEKPPVFAEDAFYAQSHLLNTALDQIQFGDITQSHWYFVGVAGDSYVDVFKSEIERIREQFDTRFGTFGRSIALINNPATRLETPIASKTSIELALRRIGQQMNHDSDVLFLYMTSHGERNHFEIEHAPLELEQVDPKWLRETLDKSGIRWRVIVISACYSGSFIPALQSPDTLIITASAADKTSFGCNNEADYTYFGRAFFDLAMREQPSMKKAFDQAKQTVTQWETAQGFEPSEPQWSIGRNMELMLPQLEPYLFPTDNLTSTDITKTQDKAHATTAKKSLF
;
A
#
# COMPACT_ATOMS: atom_id res chain seq x y z
N TRP A 1 11.15 -70.80 3.92
CA TRP A 1 10.12 -69.89 3.43
C TRP A 1 10.01 -68.66 4.31
N GLU A 2 10.05 -68.73 5.61
CA GLU A 2 9.92 -67.58 6.55
C GLU A 2 11.08 -66.57 6.39
N ARG A 3 12.33 -67.00 6.16
CA ARG A 3 13.46 -66.07 5.99
C ARG A 3 13.39 -65.27 4.70
N GLY A 4 12.76 -65.80 3.64
CA GLY A 4 12.55 -65.06 2.39
C GLY A 4 11.47 -63.97 2.52
N LEU A 5 10.41 -64.23 3.28
CA LEU A 5 9.33 -63.30 3.53
C LEU A 5 9.77 -62.09 4.36
N VAL A 6 10.61 -62.28 5.37
CA VAL A 6 11.17 -61.18 6.20
C VAL A 6 12.08 -60.29 5.36
N PHE A 7 12.90 -60.87 4.44
CA PHE A 7 13.79 -60.08 3.59
C PHE A 7 13.05 -59.25 2.55
N VAL A 8 11.97 -59.77 1.99
CA VAL A 8 11.10 -59.03 1.06
C VAL A 8 10.32 -57.93 1.79
N ALA A 9 9.87 -58.17 3.02
CA ALA A 9 9.18 -57.15 3.81
C ALA A 9 10.10 -55.98 4.23
N THR A 10 11.37 -56.26 4.57
CA THR A 10 12.34 -55.20 4.91
C THR A 10 12.77 -54.40 3.70
N ILE A 11 12.91 -54.99 2.50
CA ILE A 11 13.20 -54.26 1.27
C ILE A 11 11.98 -53.38 0.89
N ALA A 12 10.77 -53.89 0.98
CA ALA A 12 9.55 -53.16 0.69
C ALA A 12 9.35 -51.93 1.63
N THR A 13 9.66 -52.10 2.92
CA THR A 13 9.61 -51.00 3.87
C THR A 13 10.70 -49.94 3.65
N MET A 14 11.92 -50.35 3.25
CA MET A 14 12.98 -49.40 2.87
C MET A 14 12.63 -48.62 1.60
N VAL A 15 12.07 -49.27 0.58
CA VAL A 15 11.65 -48.61 -0.66
C VAL A 15 10.49 -47.63 -0.40
N VAL A 16 9.51 -48.05 0.39
CA VAL A 16 8.41 -47.15 0.79
C VAL A 16 8.93 -45.97 1.62
N TRP A 17 9.87 -46.19 2.50
CA TRP A 17 10.52 -45.13 3.28
C TRP A 17 11.32 -44.17 2.38
N GLN A 18 12.11 -44.65 1.41
CA GLN A 18 12.82 -43.84 0.43
C GLN A 18 11.88 -43.06 -0.49
N LEU A 19 10.72 -43.61 -0.87
CA LEU A 19 9.70 -42.92 -1.68
C LEU A 19 8.85 -41.92 -0.86
N SER A 20 8.80 -42.10 0.46
CA SER A 20 8.03 -41.22 1.36
C SER A 20 8.86 -40.09 1.95
N VAL A 21 10.19 -40.23 1.99
CA VAL A 21 11.10 -39.12 2.30
C VAL A 21 11.22 -38.29 1.03
N LYS A 22 10.33 -37.34 0.82
CA LYS A 22 10.64 -36.20 -0.05
C LYS A 22 11.99 -35.69 0.39
N ASP A 23 12.94 -35.57 -0.54
CA ASP A 23 14.22 -34.88 -0.31
C ASP A 23 13.95 -33.50 0.28
N GLN A 24 13.74 -33.46 1.59
CA GLN A 24 13.87 -32.21 2.32
C GLN A 24 15.40 -32.01 2.38
N PRO A 25 15.93 -30.93 1.81
CA PRO A 25 17.33 -30.63 1.97
C PRO A 25 17.64 -30.63 3.47
N ILE A 26 18.62 -31.44 3.87
CA ILE A 26 19.10 -31.60 5.26
C ILE A 26 19.58 -30.24 5.80
N TRP A 27 19.82 -29.29 4.91
CA TRP A 27 20.08 -27.87 5.12
C TRP A 27 18.94 -27.08 4.54
N LYS A 28 17.96 -26.69 5.34
CA LYS A 28 17.26 -25.44 5.07
C LYS A 28 18.36 -24.40 5.16
N VAL A 29 18.80 -23.87 4.03
CA VAL A 29 19.41 -22.54 4.01
C VAL A 29 18.30 -21.65 4.56
N GLU A 30 18.39 -21.28 5.83
CA GLU A 30 17.62 -20.15 6.32
C GLU A 30 18.00 -19.01 5.37
N GLU A 31 17.08 -18.64 4.49
CA GLU A 31 17.24 -17.40 3.74
C GLU A 31 17.44 -16.33 4.81
N LYS A 32 18.66 -15.81 4.87
CA LYS A 32 18.92 -14.69 5.77
C LYS A 32 17.91 -13.61 5.42
N PRO A 33 17.21 -13.08 6.41
CA PRO A 33 16.29 -11.99 6.16
C PRO A 33 17.02 -10.91 5.36
N PRO A 34 16.34 -10.22 4.45
CA PRO A 34 16.94 -9.17 3.65
C PRO A 34 17.62 -8.15 4.58
N VAL A 35 18.93 -8.00 4.42
CA VAL A 35 19.75 -7.17 5.29
C VAL A 35 19.63 -5.71 4.85
N PHE A 36 19.28 -4.83 5.77
CA PHE A 36 19.43 -3.39 5.58
C PHE A 36 20.93 -3.06 5.64
N ALA A 37 21.53 -2.79 4.50
CA ALA A 37 22.96 -2.59 4.37
C ALA A 37 23.41 -1.22 4.89
N GLU A 38 24.70 -1.08 5.25
CA GLU A 38 25.26 0.17 5.78
C GLU A 38 25.04 1.37 4.84
N ASP A 39 25.19 1.18 3.54
CA ASP A 39 24.93 2.21 2.52
C ASP A 39 23.49 2.73 2.55
N ALA A 40 22.52 1.82 2.73
CA ALA A 40 21.12 2.16 2.86
C ALA A 40 20.84 2.97 4.13
N PHE A 41 21.50 2.64 5.26
CA PHE A 41 21.37 3.39 6.50
C PHE A 41 21.77 4.86 6.33
N TYR A 42 22.94 5.11 5.73
CA TYR A 42 23.40 6.48 5.50
C TYR A 42 22.63 7.22 4.41
N ALA A 43 22.04 6.51 3.45
CA ALA A 43 21.22 7.11 2.39
C ALA A 43 19.88 7.64 2.89
N GLN A 44 19.29 7.06 3.97
CA GLN A 44 17.90 7.32 4.35
C GLN A 44 17.59 8.79 4.63
N SER A 45 18.45 9.50 5.35
CA SER A 45 18.24 10.92 5.61
C SER A 45 18.21 11.77 4.33
N HIS A 46 19.06 11.45 3.38
CA HIS A 46 19.10 12.14 2.08
C HIS A 46 17.87 11.81 1.24
N LEU A 47 17.49 10.54 1.15
CA LEU A 47 16.32 10.07 0.41
C LEU A 47 15.04 10.73 0.94
N LEU A 48 14.86 10.72 2.26
CA LEU A 48 13.68 11.32 2.88
C LEU A 48 13.64 12.83 2.64
N ASN A 49 14.72 13.56 2.90
CA ASN A 49 14.76 15.01 2.68
C ASN A 49 14.51 15.36 1.21
N THR A 50 15.11 14.64 0.28
CA THR A 50 14.88 14.84 -1.16
C THR A 50 13.41 14.63 -1.53
N ALA A 51 12.79 13.57 -1.02
CA ALA A 51 11.38 13.30 -1.27
C ALA A 51 10.46 14.38 -0.67
N LEU A 52 10.77 14.85 0.55
CA LEU A 52 10.03 15.95 1.19
C LEU A 52 10.17 17.28 0.42
N ASP A 53 11.37 17.59 -0.08
CA ASP A 53 11.63 18.83 -0.83
C ASP A 53 10.93 18.85 -2.20
N GLN A 54 10.61 17.68 -2.76
CA GLN A 54 9.84 17.55 -3.99
C GLN A 54 8.34 17.86 -3.82
N ILE A 55 7.83 17.90 -2.57
CA ILE A 55 6.42 18.23 -2.32
C ILE A 55 6.19 19.70 -2.56
N GLN A 56 5.38 19.99 -3.56
CA GLN A 56 5.07 21.34 -4.06
C GLN A 56 3.75 21.84 -3.52
N PHE A 57 3.61 23.16 -3.50
CA PHE A 57 2.34 23.84 -3.27
C PHE A 57 1.39 23.61 -4.45
N GLY A 58 0.11 23.41 -4.18
CA GLY A 58 -0.93 23.43 -5.20
C GLY A 58 -1.28 24.86 -5.66
N ASP A 59 -1.91 24.98 -6.83
CA ASP A 59 -2.52 26.26 -7.24
C ASP A 59 -3.68 26.62 -6.29
N ILE A 60 -3.65 27.80 -5.72
CA ILE A 60 -4.67 28.27 -4.75
C ILE A 60 -6.07 28.44 -5.34
N THR A 61 -6.22 28.37 -6.66
CA THR A 61 -7.51 28.57 -7.36
C THR A 61 -8.35 27.30 -7.46
N GLN A 62 -7.79 26.14 -7.13
CA GLN A 62 -8.47 24.84 -7.20
C GLN A 62 -8.05 23.92 -6.06
N SER A 63 -8.86 22.89 -5.81
CA SER A 63 -8.53 21.83 -4.83
C SER A 63 -7.56 20.81 -5.43
N HIS A 64 -6.61 20.35 -4.60
CA HIS A 64 -5.63 19.35 -5.01
C HIS A 64 -5.66 18.13 -4.11
N TRP A 65 -5.27 17.01 -4.70
CA TRP A 65 -4.96 15.80 -3.95
C TRP A 65 -3.48 15.75 -3.64
N TYR A 66 -3.17 15.37 -2.41
CA TYR A 66 -1.84 14.99 -1.95
C TYR A 66 -1.85 13.52 -1.59
N PHE A 67 -0.84 12.78 -2.02
CA PHE A 67 -0.79 11.34 -1.79
C PHE A 67 0.39 10.94 -0.90
N VAL A 68 0.11 10.12 0.11
CA VAL A 68 1.11 9.43 0.92
C VAL A 68 0.86 7.93 0.81
N GLY A 69 1.83 7.19 0.28
CA GLY A 69 1.82 5.73 0.23
C GLY A 69 2.80 5.14 1.23
N VAL A 70 2.37 4.15 2.02
CA VAL A 70 3.17 3.47 3.04
C VAL A 70 3.12 1.97 2.84
N ALA A 71 4.25 1.34 2.47
CA ALA A 71 4.46 -0.11 2.49
C ALA A 71 5.24 -0.47 3.76
N GLY A 72 4.59 -1.14 4.70
CA GLY A 72 5.14 -1.32 6.05
C GLY A 72 6.07 -2.52 6.21
N ASP A 73 5.93 -3.57 5.42
CA ASP A 73 6.67 -4.82 5.55
C ASP A 73 7.70 -5.00 4.43
N SER A 74 8.89 -5.50 4.79
CA SER A 74 10.02 -5.69 3.88
C SER A 74 10.21 -7.10 3.34
N TYR A 75 9.45 -8.07 3.85
CA TYR A 75 9.58 -9.48 3.47
C TYR A 75 8.66 -9.86 2.31
N VAL A 76 7.61 -9.07 2.07
CA VAL A 76 6.59 -9.39 1.08
C VAL A 76 6.52 -8.29 0.02
N ASP A 77 6.92 -8.63 -1.21
CA ASP A 77 7.05 -7.68 -2.33
C ASP A 77 5.74 -7.02 -2.77
N VAL A 78 4.60 -7.63 -2.49
CA VAL A 78 3.28 -7.08 -2.87
C VAL A 78 3.05 -5.68 -2.33
N PHE A 79 3.46 -5.38 -1.11
CA PHE A 79 3.22 -4.07 -0.50
C PHE A 79 4.01 -2.96 -1.21
N LYS A 80 5.28 -3.22 -1.56
CA LYS A 80 6.08 -2.33 -2.41
C LYS A 80 5.41 -2.11 -3.76
N SER A 81 5.12 -3.21 -4.47
CA SER A 81 4.56 -3.16 -5.83
C SER A 81 3.23 -2.41 -5.86
N GLU A 82 2.40 -2.61 -4.86
CA GLU A 82 1.12 -1.95 -4.71
C GLU A 82 1.27 -0.44 -4.50
N ILE A 83 2.17 0.01 -3.61
CA ILE A 83 2.42 1.45 -3.40
C ILE A 83 2.99 2.11 -4.66
N GLU A 84 3.94 1.49 -5.34
CA GLU A 84 4.52 2.02 -6.58
C GLU A 84 3.47 2.23 -7.66
N ARG A 85 2.62 1.23 -7.92
CA ARG A 85 1.55 1.27 -8.93
C ARG A 85 0.44 2.25 -8.59
N ILE A 86 0.03 2.31 -7.33
CA ILE A 86 -1.01 3.23 -6.89
C ILE A 86 -0.49 4.67 -6.94
N ARG A 87 0.74 4.93 -6.50
CA ARG A 87 1.36 6.24 -6.64
C ARG A 87 1.44 6.69 -8.10
N GLU A 88 1.87 5.82 -9.01
CA GLU A 88 1.89 6.11 -10.44
C GLU A 88 0.48 6.44 -10.98
N GLN A 89 -0.53 5.69 -10.55
CA GLN A 89 -1.93 5.97 -10.90
C GLN A 89 -2.37 7.34 -10.38
N PHE A 90 -2.02 7.70 -9.14
CA PHE A 90 -2.36 8.99 -8.56
C PHE A 90 -1.63 10.13 -9.28
N ASP A 91 -0.33 9.98 -9.54
CA ASP A 91 0.47 10.99 -10.22
C ASP A 91 0.01 11.25 -11.65
N THR A 92 -0.39 10.21 -12.37
CA THR A 92 -0.79 10.31 -13.79
C THR A 92 -2.25 10.66 -14.00
N ARG A 93 -3.17 10.15 -13.16
CA ARG A 93 -4.61 10.32 -13.36
C ARG A 93 -5.26 11.35 -12.46
N PHE A 94 -4.75 11.50 -11.22
CA PHE A 94 -5.38 12.33 -10.20
C PHE A 94 -4.54 13.57 -9.87
N GLY A 95 -3.54 13.85 -10.71
CA GLY A 95 -2.76 15.07 -10.68
C GLY A 95 -1.90 15.26 -9.42
N THR A 96 -1.46 14.17 -8.76
CA THR A 96 -0.61 14.27 -7.57
C THR A 96 0.88 14.36 -7.88
N PHE A 97 1.28 14.41 -9.15
CA PHE A 97 2.68 14.62 -9.51
C PHE A 97 3.25 15.88 -8.85
N GLY A 98 4.36 15.72 -8.13
CA GLY A 98 4.91 16.78 -7.27
C GLY A 98 4.15 17.02 -5.95
N ARG A 99 3.13 16.22 -5.63
CA ARG A 99 2.35 16.23 -4.39
C ARG A 99 2.16 14.82 -3.80
N SER A 100 3.04 13.90 -4.18
CA SER A 100 3.01 12.51 -3.72
C SER A 100 4.34 12.10 -3.09
N ILE A 101 4.28 11.27 -2.07
CA ILE A 101 5.42 10.62 -1.45
C ILE A 101 5.12 9.15 -1.17
N ALA A 102 6.10 8.28 -1.45
CA ALA A 102 6.09 6.88 -1.06
C ALA A 102 7.14 6.62 0.00
N LEU A 103 6.76 5.84 1.02
CA LEU A 103 7.61 5.33 2.08
C LEU A 103 7.53 3.80 2.02
N ILE A 104 8.64 3.13 1.70
CA ILE A 104 8.60 1.71 1.33
C ILE A 104 9.66 0.92 2.07
N ASN A 105 9.22 -0.07 2.84
CA ASN A 105 10.09 -1.07 3.42
C ASN A 105 10.26 -2.23 2.43
N ASN A 106 11.36 -2.19 1.68
CA ASN A 106 11.74 -3.27 0.78
C ASN A 106 13.24 -3.21 0.47
N PRO A 107 13.96 -4.35 0.47
CA PRO A 107 15.38 -4.38 0.16
C PRO A 107 15.73 -3.86 -1.23
N ALA A 108 14.84 -4.02 -2.21
CA ALA A 108 15.08 -3.59 -3.59
C ALA A 108 15.06 -2.06 -3.75
N THR A 109 14.29 -1.34 -2.91
CA THR A 109 14.12 0.13 -3.01
C THR A 109 14.94 0.91 -1.99
N ARG A 110 15.74 0.24 -1.15
CA ARG A 110 16.44 0.82 0.01
C ARG A 110 17.40 1.99 -0.30
N LEU A 111 17.85 2.11 -1.56
CA LEU A 111 18.72 3.21 -2.03
C LEU A 111 18.00 4.22 -2.93
N GLU A 112 16.70 4.03 -3.16
CA GLU A 112 15.90 4.84 -4.09
C GLU A 112 14.73 5.53 -3.41
N THR A 113 14.12 4.86 -2.41
CA THR A 113 12.91 5.32 -1.73
C THR A 113 13.15 5.35 -0.22
N PRO A 114 12.70 6.39 0.50
CA PRO A 114 12.80 6.41 1.96
C PRO A 114 11.97 5.28 2.58
N ILE A 115 12.51 4.69 3.66
CA ILE A 115 11.81 3.64 4.40
C ILE A 115 10.58 4.17 5.13
N ALA A 116 9.59 3.28 5.33
CA ALA A 116 8.45 3.52 6.18
C ALA A 116 8.85 3.35 7.66
N SER A 117 8.60 4.36 8.47
CA SER A 117 8.75 4.38 9.91
C SER A 117 7.81 5.43 10.50
N LYS A 118 7.55 5.40 11.81
CA LYS A 118 6.79 6.50 12.45
C LYS A 118 7.40 7.86 12.12
N THR A 119 8.72 7.98 12.20
CA THR A 119 9.43 9.23 11.91
C THR A 119 9.22 9.71 10.47
N SER A 120 9.40 8.84 9.48
CA SER A 120 9.23 9.24 8.08
C SER A 120 7.77 9.56 7.73
N ILE A 121 6.81 8.83 8.30
CA ILE A 121 5.37 9.12 8.16
C ILE A 121 5.03 10.48 8.79
N GLU A 122 5.50 10.76 10.00
CA GLU A 122 5.27 12.06 10.66
C GLU A 122 5.85 13.22 9.85
N LEU A 123 7.08 13.08 9.35
CA LEU A 123 7.75 14.10 8.54
C LEU A 123 7.01 14.32 7.21
N ALA A 124 6.56 13.26 6.55
CA ALA A 124 5.77 13.36 5.32
C ALA A 124 4.44 14.08 5.53
N LEU A 125 3.68 13.68 6.55
CA LEU A 125 2.39 14.31 6.88
C LEU A 125 2.57 15.78 7.29
N ARG A 126 3.59 16.09 8.08
CA ARG A 126 3.92 17.47 8.45
C ARG A 126 4.29 18.31 7.24
N ARG A 127 5.13 17.80 6.34
CA ARG A 127 5.54 18.51 5.12
C ARG A 127 4.34 18.77 4.21
N ILE A 128 3.50 17.77 4.00
CA ILE A 128 2.27 17.93 3.21
C ILE A 128 1.35 18.96 3.85
N GLY A 129 1.10 18.88 5.17
CA GLY A 129 0.29 19.87 5.87
C GLY A 129 0.81 21.32 5.72
N GLN A 130 2.13 21.52 5.61
CA GLN A 130 2.73 22.82 5.34
C GLN A 130 2.53 23.31 3.90
N GLN A 131 2.28 22.41 2.95
CA GLN A 131 2.12 22.73 1.53
C GLN A 131 0.66 22.77 1.07
N MET A 132 -0.27 22.23 1.85
CA MET A 132 -1.70 22.17 1.50
C MET A 132 -2.42 23.47 1.80
N ASN A 133 -3.42 23.77 0.96
CA ASN A 133 -4.51 24.66 1.36
C ASN A 133 -5.47 23.88 2.27
N HIS A 134 -5.49 24.20 3.57
CA HIS A 134 -6.28 23.48 4.58
C HIS A 134 -7.80 23.54 4.36
N ASP A 135 -8.28 24.50 3.58
CA ASP A 135 -9.72 24.66 3.32
C ASP A 135 -10.22 23.82 2.15
N SER A 136 -9.34 23.49 1.19
CA SER A 136 -9.74 22.88 -0.07
C SER A 136 -8.98 21.62 -0.46
N ASP A 137 -7.70 21.50 -0.07
CA ASP A 137 -6.88 20.36 -0.47
C ASP A 137 -7.14 19.13 0.40
N VAL A 138 -6.92 17.95 -0.16
CA VAL A 138 -7.22 16.68 0.48
C VAL A 138 -6.00 15.77 0.51
N LEU A 139 -5.72 15.21 1.68
CA LEU A 139 -4.78 14.12 1.83
C LEU A 139 -5.43 12.79 1.46
N PHE A 140 -4.78 12.01 0.62
CA PHE A 140 -5.03 10.58 0.44
C PHE A 140 -3.87 9.80 1.06
N LEU A 141 -4.09 9.21 2.23
CA LEU A 141 -3.13 8.36 2.92
C LEU A 141 -3.48 6.90 2.63
N TYR A 142 -2.61 6.19 1.93
CA TYR A 142 -2.74 4.76 1.71
C TYR A 142 -1.64 3.99 2.43
N MET A 143 -2.02 3.04 3.27
CA MET A 143 -1.13 2.22 4.08
C MET A 143 -1.41 0.74 3.79
N THR A 144 -0.38 -0.02 3.43
CA THR A 144 -0.48 -1.46 3.14
C THR A 144 0.64 -2.23 3.84
N SER A 145 0.30 -3.28 4.58
CA SER A 145 1.22 -4.14 5.34
C SER A 145 0.46 -5.32 5.95
N HIS A 146 1.18 -6.14 6.72
CA HIS A 146 0.55 -7.00 7.72
C HIS A 146 -0.07 -6.15 8.85
N GLY A 147 -0.92 -6.77 9.65
CA GLY A 147 -1.54 -6.09 10.79
C GLY A 147 -2.18 -7.03 11.78
N GLU A 148 -2.35 -6.51 12.99
CA GLU A 148 -3.10 -7.10 14.08
C GLU A 148 -4.12 -6.08 14.62
N ARG A 149 -4.94 -6.48 15.57
CA ARG A 149 -5.89 -5.55 16.20
C ARG A 149 -5.15 -4.35 16.82
N ASN A 150 -5.43 -3.14 16.32
CA ASN A 150 -4.81 -1.87 16.70
C ASN A 150 -3.31 -1.78 16.39
N HIS A 151 -2.78 -2.62 15.50
CA HIS A 151 -1.41 -2.57 15.05
C HIS A 151 -1.33 -2.68 13.54
N PHE A 152 -0.62 -1.74 12.93
CA PHE A 152 -0.18 -1.81 11.54
C PHE A 152 1.33 -2.04 11.55
N GLU A 153 1.76 -3.10 10.89
CA GLU A 153 3.14 -3.56 10.94
C GLU A 153 4.07 -2.62 10.18
N ILE A 154 5.17 -2.27 10.86
CA ILE A 154 6.32 -1.58 10.28
C ILE A 154 7.54 -2.45 10.56
N GLU A 155 8.06 -3.10 9.51
CA GLU A 155 9.15 -4.07 9.60
C GLU A 155 10.19 -3.83 8.50
N HIS A 156 11.45 -3.71 8.90
CA HIS A 156 12.59 -3.70 7.98
C HIS A 156 13.85 -4.19 8.70
N ALA A 157 14.01 -5.51 8.79
CA ALA A 157 15.17 -6.10 9.45
C ALA A 157 16.50 -5.59 8.87
N PRO A 158 17.52 -5.35 9.69
CA PRO A 158 17.59 -5.59 11.15
C PRO A 158 17.18 -4.38 12.01
N LEU A 159 16.47 -3.40 11.45
CA LEU A 159 16.05 -2.22 12.20
C LEU A 159 14.91 -2.57 13.16
N GLU A 160 15.00 -2.11 14.40
CA GLU A 160 13.91 -2.15 15.37
C GLU A 160 13.00 -0.93 15.13
N LEU A 161 11.91 -1.12 14.40
CA LEU A 161 10.96 -0.07 14.06
C LEU A 161 9.70 -0.17 14.94
N GLU A 162 9.19 0.99 15.34
CA GLU A 162 7.95 1.05 16.12
C GLU A 162 6.73 0.83 15.22
N GLN A 163 5.80 -0.02 15.68
CA GLN A 163 4.53 -0.30 15.02
C GLN A 163 3.61 0.93 15.04
N VAL A 164 2.82 1.11 13.98
CA VAL A 164 1.83 2.18 13.95
C VAL A 164 0.55 1.71 14.63
N ASP A 165 0.15 2.41 15.69
CA ASP A 165 -1.11 2.24 16.37
C ASP A 165 -2.13 3.35 16.02
N PRO A 166 -3.45 3.12 16.20
CA PRO A 166 -4.48 4.07 15.79
C PRO A 166 -4.39 5.42 16.51
N LYS A 167 -3.98 5.43 17.78
CA LYS A 167 -3.87 6.65 18.59
C LYS A 167 -2.72 7.51 18.09
N TRP A 168 -1.55 6.91 17.89
CA TRP A 168 -0.39 7.62 17.35
C TRP A 168 -0.69 8.20 15.96
N LEU A 169 -1.33 7.41 15.07
CA LEU A 169 -1.68 7.89 13.73
C LEU A 169 -2.65 9.08 13.80
N ARG A 170 -3.65 9.01 14.69
CA ARG A 170 -4.58 10.12 14.93
C ARG A 170 -3.85 11.38 15.40
N GLU A 171 -3.01 11.26 16.40
CA GLU A 171 -2.24 12.39 16.95
C GLU A 171 -1.31 13.01 15.90
N THR A 172 -0.66 12.18 15.07
CA THR A 172 0.23 12.63 14.00
C THR A 172 -0.52 13.38 12.91
N LEU A 173 -1.67 12.86 12.49
CA LEU A 173 -2.57 13.53 11.55
C LEU A 173 -3.09 14.86 12.10
N ASP A 174 -3.43 14.93 13.38
CA ASP A 174 -3.89 16.18 13.99
C ASP A 174 -2.77 17.22 14.11
N LYS A 175 -1.56 16.81 14.47
CA LYS A 175 -0.36 17.66 14.51
C LYS A 175 0.04 18.20 13.13
N SER A 176 -0.26 17.47 12.04
CA SER A 176 0.04 17.95 10.68
C SER A 176 -0.83 19.15 10.26
N GLY A 177 -1.94 19.40 10.95
CA GLY A 177 -2.92 20.43 10.60
C GLY A 177 -3.80 20.09 9.40
N ILE A 178 -3.61 18.95 8.74
CA ILE A 178 -4.39 18.52 7.58
C ILE A 178 -5.85 18.31 8.01
N ARG A 179 -6.77 19.00 7.37
CA ARG A 179 -8.20 18.94 7.68
C ARG A 179 -8.89 17.80 6.94
N TRP A 180 -8.87 17.85 5.61
CA TRP A 180 -9.59 16.89 4.75
C TRP A 180 -8.74 15.66 4.50
N ARG A 181 -9.22 14.47 4.93
CA ARG A 181 -8.44 13.24 4.94
C ARG A 181 -9.23 12.07 4.35
N VAL A 182 -8.66 11.40 3.39
CA VAL A 182 -9.05 10.06 2.96
C VAL A 182 -7.96 9.11 3.43
N ILE A 183 -8.29 8.18 4.32
CA ILE A 183 -7.37 7.23 4.91
C ILE A 183 -7.79 5.83 4.47
N VAL A 184 -6.92 5.12 3.78
CA VAL A 184 -7.15 3.75 3.33
C VAL A 184 -6.11 2.85 3.97
N ILE A 185 -6.54 1.82 4.72
CA ILE A 185 -5.65 0.88 5.40
C ILE A 185 -5.92 -0.52 4.88
N SER A 186 -4.95 -1.08 4.15
CA SER A 186 -4.96 -2.45 3.64
C SER A 186 -4.09 -3.34 4.53
N ALA A 187 -4.70 -3.90 5.56
CA ALA A 187 -4.08 -4.81 6.51
C ALA A 187 -5.14 -5.70 7.18
N CYS A 188 -4.71 -6.82 7.76
CA CYS A 188 -5.56 -7.60 8.66
C CYS A 188 -6.03 -6.75 9.84
N TYR A 189 -7.26 -6.94 10.29
CA TYR A 189 -7.87 -6.23 11.44
C TYR A 189 -7.89 -4.69 11.29
N SER A 190 -7.72 -4.17 10.07
CA SER A 190 -7.61 -2.71 9.81
C SER A 190 -8.83 -1.91 10.24
N GLY A 191 -10.02 -2.51 10.30
CA GLY A 191 -11.23 -1.89 10.87
C GLY A 191 -11.09 -1.45 12.32
N SER A 192 -10.12 -2.01 13.07
CA SER A 192 -9.82 -1.59 14.45
C SER A 192 -9.28 -0.15 14.57
N PHE A 193 -8.81 0.42 13.46
CA PHE A 193 -8.34 1.81 13.40
C PHE A 193 -9.48 2.83 13.33
N ILE A 194 -10.66 2.44 12.84
CA ILE A 194 -11.79 3.35 12.59
C ILE A 194 -12.15 4.17 13.82
N PRO A 195 -12.37 3.60 15.02
CA PRO A 195 -12.83 4.39 16.17
C PRO A 195 -11.91 5.55 16.57
N ALA A 196 -10.59 5.35 16.46
CA ALA A 196 -9.62 6.38 16.80
C ALA A 196 -9.47 7.46 15.71
N LEU A 197 -9.63 7.07 14.43
CA LEU A 197 -9.40 7.97 13.29
C LEU A 197 -10.65 8.75 12.88
N GLN A 198 -11.84 8.38 13.36
CA GLN A 198 -13.09 9.07 13.02
C GLN A 198 -13.03 10.57 13.36
N SER A 199 -13.38 11.39 12.38
CA SER A 199 -13.60 12.82 12.56
C SER A 199 -14.63 13.34 11.57
N PRO A 200 -15.22 14.52 11.76
CA PRO A 200 -16.18 15.08 10.80
C PRO A 200 -15.60 15.26 9.38
N ASP A 201 -14.30 15.48 9.26
CA ASP A 201 -13.61 15.83 8.02
C ASP A 201 -12.80 14.65 7.43
N THR A 202 -13.09 13.40 7.85
CA THR A 202 -12.30 12.23 7.46
C THR A 202 -13.18 11.13 6.84
N LEU A 203 -12.71 10.56 5.73
CA LEU A 203 -13.14 9.27 5.20
C LEU A 203 -12.12 8.20 5.56
N ILE A 204 -12.57 7.08 6.11
CA ILE A 204 -11.73 5.93 6.44
C ILE A 204 -12.27 4.71 5.68
N ILE A 205 -11.37 4.04 4.96
CA ILE A 205 -11.64 2.80 4.25
C ILE A 205 -10.66 1.75 4.77
N THR A 206 -11.15 0.55 5.08
CA THR A 206 -10.29 -0.54 5.55
C THR A 206 -10.53 -1.82 4.77
N ALA A 207 -9.46 -2.59 4.53
CA ALA A 207 -9.52 -3.85 3.79
C ALA A 207 -10.23 -4.95 4.56
N SER A 208 -10.36 -4.83 5.89
CA SER A 208 -11.03 -5.81 6.73
C SER A 208 -11.80 -5.16 7.88
N ALA A 209 -12.74 -5.90 8.48
CA ALA A 209 -13.36 -5.53 9.74
C ALA A 209 -12.35 -5.61 10.90
N ALA A 210 -12.75 -5.08 12.08
CA ALA A 210 -11.86 -4.98 13.24
C ALA A 210 -11.45 -6.35 13.84
N ASP A 211 -12.15 -7.41 13.48
CA ASP A 211 -11.94 -8.78 13.94
C ASP A 211 -11.71 -9.79 12.81
N LYS A 212 -11.41 -9.28 11.59
CA LYS A 212 -11.19 -10.09 10.39
C LYS A 212 -9.79 -9.92 9.81
N THR A 213 -9.30 -10.98 9.19
CA THR A 213 -8.08 -10.94 8.36
C THR A 213 -8.38 -10.40 6.96
N SER A 214 -7.35 -9.99 6.23
CA SER A 214 -7.39 -9.69 4.78
C SER A 214 -6.45 -10.63 4.03
N PHE A 215 -6.56 -10.69 2.69
CA PHE A 215 -5.88 -11.72 1.89
C PHE A 215 -5.13 -11.10 0.69
N GLY A 216 -4.31 -11.95 0.04
CA GLY A 216 -3.55 -11.57 -1.15
C GLY A 216 -2.11 -11.11 -0.86
N CYS A 217 -1.62 -11.28 0.37
CA CYS A 217 -0.24 -10.93 0.73
C CYS A 217 0.70 -12.05 0.31
N ASN A 218 1.28 -11.97 -0.91
CA ASN A 218 2.29 -12.91 -1.41
C ASN A 218 3.28 -12.21 -2.35
N ASN A 219 4.45 -12.83 -2.56
CA ASN A 219 5.55 -12.25 -3.34
C ASN A 219 5.31 -12.25 -4.86
N GLU A 220 4.34 -12.99 -5.36
CA GLU A 220 4.04 -13.09 -6.79
C GLU A 220 2.95 -12.11 -7.23
N ALA A 221 2.24 -11.49 -6.29
CA ALA A 221 1.15 -10.57 -6.56
C ALA A 221 1.64 -9.12 -6.69
N ASP A 222 1.04 -8.39 -7.61
CA ASP A 222 1.24 -6.94 -7.75
C ASP A 222 0.40 -6.12 -6.77
N TYR A 223 -0.67 -6.73 -6.23
CA TYR A 223 -1.64 -6.11 -5.33
C TYR A 223 -2.17 -7.12 -4.31
N THR A 224 -2.52 -6.64 -3.12
CA THR A 224 -3.41 -7.36 -2.21
C THR A 224 -4.81 -7.51 -2.84
N TYR A 225 -5.67 -8.40 -2.30
CA TYR A 225 -7.04 -8.53 -2.83
C TYR A 225 -7.80 -7.21 -2.78
N PHE A 226 -7.74 -6.51 -1.66
CA PHE A 226 -8.42 -5.23 -1.52
C PHE A 226 -7.81 -4.16 -2.44
N GLY A 227 -6.48 -4.05 -2.48
CA GLY A 227 -5.80 -3.07 -3.34
C GLY A 227 -6.12 -3.27 -4.81
N ARG A 228 -6.11 -4.53 -5.30
CA ARG A 228 -6.49 -4.83 -6.67
C ARG A 228 -7.96 -4.50 -6.95
N ALA A 229 -8.86 -4.95 -6.07
CA ALA A 229 -10.28 -4.72 -6.27
C ALA A 229 -10.64 -3.22 -6.25
N PHE A 230 -10.03 -2.45 -5.34
CA PHE A 230 -10.35 -1.03 -5.18
C PHE A 230 -9.61 -0.14 -6.17
N PHE A 231 -8.28 -0.20 -6.23
CA PHE A 231 -7.48 0.73 -7.05
C PHE A 231 -7.35 0.31 -8.50
N ASP A 232 -7.04 -0.99 -8.76
CA ASP A 232 -6.78 -1.44 -10.12
C ASP A 232 -8.06 -1.67 -10.94
N LEU A 233 -9.13 -2.14 -10.31
CA LEU A 233 -10.40 -2.39 -10.98
C LEU A 233 -11.41 -1.26 -10.73
N ALA A 234 -11.95 -1.15 -9.52
CA ALA A 234 -13.13 -0.33 -9.26
C ALA A 234 -12.90 1.18 -9.46
N MET A 235 -11.77 1.75 -9.01
CA MET A 235 -11.49 3.18 -9.22
C MET A 235 -11.25 3.56 -10.69
N ARG A 236 -11.02 2.61 -11.58
CA ARG A 236 -10.91 2.86 -13.02
C ARG A 236 -12.27 2.87 -13.72
N GLU A 237 -13.25 2.16 -13.16
CA GLU A 237 -14.55 1.90 -13.80
C GLU A 237 -15.69 2.73 -13.22
N GLN A 238 -15.62 3.03 -11.93
CA GLN A 238 -16.72 3.68 -11.21
C GLN A 238 -16.60 5.19 -11.20
N PRO A 239 -17.74 5.92 -11.23
CA PRO A 239 -17.74 7.39 -11.26
C PRO A 239 -17.61 8.04 -9.89
N SER A 240 -17.54 7.28 -8.80
CA SER A 240 -17.38 7.82 -7.45
C SER A 240 -16.66 6.82 -6.53
N MET A 241 -16.00 7.36 -5.50
CA MET A 241 -15.24 6.57 -4.53
C MET A 241 -16.14 5.59 -3.76
N LYS A 242 -17.38 6.01 -3.43
CA LYS A 242 -18.34 5.11 -2.76
C LYS A 242 -18.74 3.94 -3.64
N LYS A 243 -19.02 4.18 -4.93
CA LYS A 243 -19.34 3.09 -5.87
C LYS A 243 -18.13 2.18 -6.11
N ALA A 244 -16.93 2.77 -6.21
CA ALA A 244 -15.69 1.99 -6.32
C ALA A 244 -15.49 1.10 -5.09
N PHE A 245 -15.72 1.62 -3.89
CA PHE A 245 -15.65 0.83 -2.66
C PHE A 245 -16.68 -0.31 -2.63
N ASP A 246 -17.94 -0.03 -3.01
CA ASP A 246 -19.00 -1.05 -3.00
C ASP A 246 -18.70 -2.19 -3.97
N GLN A 247 -18.20 -1.87 -5.17
CA GLN A 247 -17.73 -2.87 -6.15
C GLN A 247 -16.53 -3.65 -5.60
N ALA A 248 -15.54 -2.97 -5.04
CA ALA A 248 -14.37 -3.62 -4.47
C ALA A 248 -14.73 -4.60 -3.36
N LYS A 249 -15.61 -4.19 -2.45
CA LYS A 249 -16.11 -5.05 -1.36
C LYS A 249 -16.77 -6.32 -1.89
N GLN A 250 -17.63 -6.20 -2.91
CA GLN A 250 -18.26 -7.36 -3.55
C GLN A 250 -17.24 -8.27 -4.22
N THR A 251 -16.28 -7.70 -4.95
CA THR A 251 -15.23 -8.42 -5.65
C THR A 251 -14.33 -9.20 -4.69
N VAL A 252 -13.89 -8.55 -3.61
CA VAL A 252 -13.09 -9.20 -2.55
C VAL A 252 -13.84 -10.36 -1.94
N THR A 253 -15.11 -10.17 -1.53
CA THR A 253 -15.94 -11.23 -0.95
C THR A 253 -16.10 -12.42 -1.91
N GLN A 254 -16.25 -12.16 -3.22
CA GLN A 254 -16.34 -13.22 -4.23
C GLN A 254 -15.04 -14.03 -4.34
N TRP A 255 -13.88 -13.35 -4.36
CA TRP A 255 -12.58 -14.03 -4.44
C TRP A 255 -12.30 -14.85 -3.17
N GLU A 256 -12.57 -14.30 -2.01
CA GLU A 256 -12.40 -14.98 -0.71
C GLU A 256 -13.29 -16.23 -0.63
N THR A 257 -14.56 -16.08 -0.96
CA THR A 257 -15.53 -17.20 -0.96
C THR A 257 -15.13 -18.30 -1.94
N ALA A 258 -14.68 -17.93 -3.15
CA ALA A 258 -14.24 -18.90 -4.15
C ALA A 258 -13.03 -19.72 -3.70
N GLN A 259 -12.22 -19.19 -2.79
CA GLN A 259 -11.06 -19.88 -2.19
C GLN A 259 -11.36 -20.52 -0.84
N GLY A 260 -12.58 -20.41 -0.34
CA GLY A 260 -12.99 -20.98 0.96
C GLY A 260 -12.46 -20.18 2.16
N PHE A 261 -12.09 -18.91 1.96
CA PHE A 261 -11.70 -18.01 3.04
C PHE A 261 -12.91 -17.41 3.74
N GLU A 262 -12.74 -17.08 5.01
CA GLU A 262 -13.72 -16.27 5.73
C GLU A 262 -13.67 -14.83 5.18
N PRO A 263 -14.82 -14.20 4.85
CA PRO A 263 -14.84 -12.85 4.30
C PRO A 263 -14.14 -11.82 5.20
N SER A 264 -13.29 -10.99 4.61
CA SER A 264 -12.57 -9.91 5.32
C SER A 264 -13.48 -8.75 5.72
N GLU A 265 -14.61 -8.57 5.05
CA GLU A 265 -15.60 -7.53 5.30
C GLU A 265 -15.03 -6.11 5.29
N PRO A 266 -14.55 -5.59 4.13
CA PRO A 266 -14.07 -4.21 4.02
C PRO A 266 -15.06 -3.19 4.58
N GLN A 267 -14.53 -2.14 5.24
CA GLN A 267 -15.33 -1.14 5.93
C GLN A 267 -15.21 0.25 5.31
N TRP A 268 -16.29 1.03 5.43
CA TRP A 268 -16.38 2.43 5.02
C TRP A 268 -16.92 3.26 6.18
N SER A 269 -16.19 4.26 6.60
CA SER A 269 -16.60 5.20 7.64
C SER A 269 -16.32 6.62 7.19
N ILE A 270 -17.36 7.44 7.02
CA ILE A 270 -17.25 8.80 6.54
C ILE A 270 -17.78 9.80 7.57
N GLY A 271 -17.05 10.87 7.79
CA GLY A 271 -17.45 11.96 8.63
C GLY A 271 -18.45 12.90 7.93
N ARG A 272 -19.30 13.54 8.72
CA ARG A 272 -20.41 14.37 8.22
C ARG A 272 -19.96 15.46 7.23
N ASN A 273 -18.85 16.15 7.51
CA ASN A 273 -18.38 17.22 6.65
C ASN A 273 -17.74 16.65 5.37
N MET A 274 -17.00 15.53 5.51
CA MET A 274 -16.39 14.84 4.37
C MET A 274 -17.46 14.28 3.42
N GLU A 275 -18.59 13.81 3.91
CA GLU A 275 -19.72 13.35 3.09
C GLU A 275 -20.27 14.46 2.18
N LEU A 276 -20.25 15.71 2.65
CA LEU A 276 -20.65 16.88 1.85
C LEU A 276 -19.54 17.36 0.90
N MET A 277 -18.28 17.18 1.30
CA MET A 277 -17.11 17.62 0.53
C MET A 277 -16.74 16.65 -0.58
N LEU A 278 -16.85 15.34 -0.34
CA LEU A 278 -16.40 14.30 -1.26
C LEU A 278 -16.96 14.41 -2.69
N PRO A 279 -18.27 14.68 -2.91
CA PRO A 279 -18.81 14.86 -4.26
C PRO A 279 -18.22 16.05 -5.01
N GLN A 280 -17.68 17.05 -4.31
CA GLN A 280 -17.02 18.21 -4.93
C GLN A 280 -15.59 17.89 -5.35
N LEU A 281 -14.96 16.89 -4.72
CA LEU A 281 -13.60 16.43 -4.99
C LEU A 281 -13.55 15.32 -6.03
N GLU A 282 -14.63 14.54 -6.15
CA GLU A 282 -14.71 13.38 -7.05
C GLU A 282 -14.45 13.71 -8.52
N PRO A 283 -14.88 14.86 -9.10
CA PRO A 283 -14.55 15.21 -10.48
C PRO A 283 -13.04 15.27 -10.78
N TYR A 284 -12.22 15.53 -9.76
CA TYR A 284 -10.76 15.55 -9.88
C TYR A 284 -10.13 14.15 -9.75
N LEU A 285 -10.84 13.19 -9.11
CA LEU A 285 -10.43 11.79 -9.00
C LEU A 285 -10.99 10.93 -10.14
N PHE A 286 -12.18 11.26 -10.62
CA PHE A 286 -12.92 10.50 -11.63
C PHE A 286 -13.28 11.44 -12.77
N PRO A 287 -12.30 11.90 -13.58
CA PRO A 287 -12.60 12.79 -14.69
C PRO A 287 -13.56 12.07 -15.63
N THR A 288 -14.76 12.62 -15.79
CA THR A 288 -15.72 12.20 -16.82
C THR A 288 -15.07 12.45 -18.17
N ASP A 289 -14.96 11.42 -18.98
CA ASP A 289 -14.28 11.36 -20.25
C ASP A 289 -14.52 12.61 -21.13
N ASN A 290 -13.53 13.50 -21.14
CA ASN A 290 -13.26 14.44 -22.23
C ASN A 290 -11.77 14.41 -22.64
N LEU A 291 -11.05 13.37 -22.26
CA LEU A 291 -9.74 13.07 -22.84
C LEU A 291 -9.97 12.39 -24.18
N THR A 292 -10.16 13.19 -25.24
CA THR A 292 -9.97 12.71 -26.58
C THR A 292 -8.57 12.14 -26.70
N SER A 293 -8.43 10.99 -27.39
CA SER A 293 -7.19 10.22 -27.59
C SER A 293 -5.97 11.01 -28.10
N THR A 294 -6.09 12.31 -28.28
CA THR A 294 -5.07 13.25 -28.76
C THR A 294 -4.13 13.75 -27.66
N ASP A 295 -4.52 13.71 -26.39
CA ASP A 295 -3.69 14.25 -25.29
C ASP A 295 -2.75 13.20 -24.68
N ILE A 296 -3.10 11.92 -24.79
CA ILE A 296 -2.26 10.81 -24.31
C ILE A 296 -0.97 10.69 -25.17
N THR A 297 -1.06 10.92 -26.47
CA THR A 297 0.08 10.85 -27.38
C THR A 297 1.10 11.97 -27.13
N LYS A 298 0.65 13.17 -26.74
CA LYS A 298 1.55 14.30 -26.49
C LYS A 298 2.36 14.16 -25.19
N THR A 299 1.85 13.43 -24.21
CA THR A 299 2.54 13.21 -22.93
C THR A 299 3.58 12.09 -23.07
N GLN A 300 3.30 11.06 -23.87
CA GLN A 300 4.24 9.97 -24.15
C GLN A 300 5.41 10.44 -25.02
N ASP A 301 5.15 11.29 -26.03
CA ASP A 301 6.20 11.84 -26.88
C ASP A 301 7.17 12.78 -26.11
N LYS A 302 6.68 13.52 -25.10
CA LYS A 302 7.54 14.32 -24.23
C LYS A 302 8.43 13.49 -23.29
N ALA A 303 7.91 12.37 -22.77
CA ALA A 303 8.68 11.47 -21.92
C ALA A 303 9.77 10.75 -22.70
N HIS A 304 9.51 10.30 -23.94
CA HIS A 304 10.51 9.66 -24.80
C HIS A 304 11.56 10.62 -25.35
N ALA A 305 11.22 11.89 -25.61
CA ALA A 305 12.17 12.90 -26.05
C ALA A 305 13.19 13.30 -24.96
N THR A 306 12.80 13.20 -23.68
CA THR A 306 13.70 13.51 -22.56
C THR A 306 14.69 12.38 -22.28
N THR A 307 14.30 11.12 -22.52
CA THR A 307 15.17 9.95 -22.32
C THR A 307 16.21 9.81 -23.43
N ALA A 308 15.87 10.18 -24.68
CA ALA A 308 16.77 10.11 -25.82
C ALA A 308 17.92 11.17 -25.78
N LYS A 309 17.74 12.28 -25.04
CA LYS A 309 18.79 13.31 -24.89
C LYS A 309 19.84 13.00 -23.80
N LYS A 310 19.63 11.99 -22.96
CA LYS A 310 20.59 11.58 -21.91
C LYS A 310 21.57 10.47 -22.32
N SER A 311 21.45 9.92 -23.53
CA SER A 311 22.35 8.86 -24.02
C SER A 311 23.41 9.34 -25.04
N LEU A 312 23.61 10.65 -25.17
CA LEU A 312 24.58 11.24 -26.11
C LEU A 312 25.47 12.29 -25.44
N PHE A 313 25.98 11.96 -24.23
CA PHE A 313 27.19 12.62 -23.68
C PHE A 313 27.88 11.68 -22.70
#